data_cf6f510bab929acd41380205093d7aed
#
_entry.id   cf6f510bab929acd41380205093d7aed
#
_cell.length_a   1.000
_cell.length_b   1.000
_cell.length_c   1.000
_cell.angle_alpha   90.00
_cell.angle_beta   90.00
_cell.angle_gamma   90.00
#
_symmetry.space_group_name_H-M   'P 1'
#
loop_
_entity.id
_entity.type
_entity.pdbx_description
1 polymer ?
#
loop_
_entity_poly.entity_id
_entity_poly.type
_entity_poly.pdbx_seq_one_letter_code
_entity_poly.pdbx_strand_id
1 'polypeptide(L)'
;MARQMISTIIGKSVKKVAKLRGGGSALPGLVIEKIDPKFIQRTLADLPQGVVIISGTNGKTTTTKIVVELLESVGLKVFTNRTGSNFSRGVAAALLDEVNIRGKLDADIAVLELDEAWAVRFVQIVRPRFSLLLNVMRDQLDRFGEIDNTAALLQKIAEATSDTVVLNRDDPRIFKISEHIQAKKVFFGTTSELLQLMPTDDALKYGTAIANQSVAADVLLKKINAQQATFQIDNKEIDVDLQLTGVYNLLNAAAAVALARQIAGPEITDTILSALENIKPAFGRGETIYLNGAPIELILVKNPSGFRLALLSFAKNNSATMIAVNDNYADGRDVSWFWDVDFSLLKNVTMISGARAYDMALRLQYDDIPIGKIDTNISKALEDFINTNPDEPKQIFCSYTAMTAIRRLLSEKTDVEEIS
;
A
#
# COMPACT_ATOMS: atom_id res chain seq x y z
N MET A 1 17.45 32.21 -4.63
CA MET A 1 17.76 31.89 -3.22
C MET A 1 16.82 32.61 -2.24
N ALA A 2 16.74 33.95 -2.16
CA ALA A 2 15.89 34.65 -1.19
C ALA A 2 14.39 34.26 -1.30
N ARG A 3 13.80 34.20 -2.51
CA ARG A 3 12.40 33.83 -2.73
C ARG A 3 12.11 32.40 -2.27
N GLN A 4 13.05 31.48 -2.47
CA GLN A 4 12.93 30.09 -2.03
C GLN A 4 12.88 29.97 -0.50
N MET A 5 13.78 30.69 0.17
CA MET A 5 13.81 30.72 1.64
C MET A 5 12.51 31.29 2.20
N ILE A 6 12.00 32.38 1.62
CA ILE A 6 10.73 32.99 2.05
C ILE A 6 9.57 32.04 1.86
N SER A 7 9.42 31.39 0.68
CA SER A 7 8.34 30.43 0.43
C SER A 7 8.42 29.23 1.37
N THR A 8 9.60 28.70 1.64
CA THR A 8 9.82 27.60 2.57
C THR A 8 9.43 27.98 4.01
N ILE A 9 9.86 29.17 4.48
CA ILE A 9 9.51 29.66 5.82
C ILE A 9 8.00 29.83 5.95
N ILE A 10 7.32 30.42 4.96
CA ILE A 10 5.86 30.58 4.97
C ILE A 10 5.20 29.19 5.01
N GLY A 11 5.60 28.26 4.14
CA GLY A 11 5.06 26.91 4.10
C GLY A 11 5.20 26.17 5.44
N LYS A 12 6.39 26.21 6.05
CA LYS A 12 6.65 25.63 7.38
C LYS A 12 5.81 26.29 8.48
N SER A 13 5.65 27.61 8.44
CA SER A 13 4.82 28.35 9.41
C SER A 13 3.35 27.95 9.30
N VAL A 14 2.80 27.89 8.08
CA VAL A 14 1.43 27.43 7.83
C VAL A 14 1.25 25.99 8.33
N LYS A 15 2.23 25.12 8.09
CA LYS A 15 2.18 23.73 8.56
C LYS A 15 2.15 23.64 10.09
N LYS A 16 2.97 24.42 10.78
CA LYS A 16 3.00 24.47 12.24
C LYS A 16 1.65 24.94 12.81
N VAL A 17 1.05 25.96 12.21
CA VAL A 17 -0.29 26.47 12.61
C VAL A 17 -1.38 25.42 12.33
N ALA A 18 -1.34 24.77 11.15
CA ALA A 18 -2.30 23.71 10.80
C ALA A 18 -2.24 22.54 11.80
N LYS A 19 -1.02 22.10 12.17
CA LYS A 19 -0.80 21.03 13.16
C LYS A 19 -1.37 21.40 14.54
N LEU A 20 -1.18 22.64 14.99
CA LEU A 20 -1.73 23.13 16.26
C LEU A 20 -3.27 23.20 16.29
N ARG A 21 -3.93 23.32 15.13
CA ARG A 21 -5.39 23.37 14.99
C ARG A 21 -6.02 22.01 14.68
N GLY A 22 -5.24 20.92 14.72
CA GLY A 22 -5.74 19.59 14.33
C GLY A 22 -6.11 19.48 12.84
N GLY A 23 -5.62 20.40 12.00
CA GLY A 23 -5.92 20.45 10.57
C GLY A 23 -5.14 19.43 9.76
N GLY A 24 -5.72 18.97 8.64
CA GLY A 24 -5.18 17.96 7.75
C GLY A 24 -3.88 18.37 7.04
N SER A 25 -3.13 17.38 6.60
CA SER A 25 -1.83 17.50 5.94
C SER A 25 -1.84 18.26 4.59
N ALA A 26 -3.01 18.40 3.94
CA ALA A 26 -3.13 18.97 2.59
C ALA A 26 -3.04 20.51 2.53
N LEU A 27 -3.43 21.23 3.59
CA LEU A 27 -3.46 22.71 3.59
C LEU A 27 -2.07 23.35 3.40
N PRO A 28 -1.01 22.90 4.09
CA PRO A 28 0.34 23.42 3.87
C PRO A 28 0.82 23.21 2.44
N GLY A 29 0.55 22.04 1.85
CA GLY A 29 0.86 21.74 0.46
C GLY A 29 0.13 22.65 -0.52
N LEU A 30 -1.16 22.94 -0.29
CA LEU A 30 -1.93 23.87 -1.12
C LEU A 30 -1.33 25.29 -1.08
N VAL A 31 -0.91 25.74 0.11
CA VAL A 31 -0.33 27.09 0.25
C VAL A 31 1.00 27.17 -0.49
N ILE A 32 1.89 26.17 -0.32
CA ILE A 32 3.19 26.20 -1.00
C ILE A 32 3.04 26.09 -2.52
N GLU A 33 2.11 25.27 -3.04
CA GLU A 33 1.81 25.21 -4.48
C GLU A 33 1.41 26.58 -5.06
N LYS A 34 0.64 27.38 -4.31
CA LYS A 34 0.20 28.70 -4.75
C LYS A 34 1.33 29.75 -4.73
N ILE A 35 2.16 29.77 -3.70
CA ILE A 35 3.21 30.79 -3.55
C ILE A 35 4.51 30.42 -4.29
N ASP A 36 4.76 29.13 -4.48
CA ASP A 36 5.94 28.60 -5.16
C ASP A 36 5.59 27.33 -5.98
N PRO A 37 4.96 27.48 -7.15
CA PRO A 37 4.55 26.36 -7.99
C PRO A 37 5.69 25.42 -8.42
N LYS A 38 6.93 25.88 -8.37
CA LYS A 38 8.13 25.10 -8.73
C LYS A 38 8.80 24.47 -7.51
N PHE A 39 8.21 24.55 -6.32
CA PHE A 39 8.82 24.07 -5.08
C PHE A 39 9.17 22.57 -5.18
N ILE A 40 8.20 21.70 -5.52
CA ILE A 40 8.40 20.25 -5.65
C ILE A 40 9.48 19.95 -6.69
N GLN A 41 9.32 20.48 -7.92
CA GLN A 41 10.23 20.22 -9.03
C GLN A 41 11.68 20.57 -8.66
N ARG A 42 11.90 21.76 -8.10
CA ARG A 42 13.23 22.23 -7.72
C ARG A 42 13.84 21.44 -6.58
N THR A 43 13.02 21.09 -5.56
CA THR A 43 13.51 20.37 -4.38
C THR A 43 13.95 18.96 -4.75
N LEU A 44 13.25 18.30 -5.68
CA LEU A 44 13.53 16.93 -6.10
C LEU A 44 14.55 16.84 -7.26
N ALA A 45 14.82 17.95 -7.96
CA ALA A 45 15.72 17.95 -9.12
C ALA A 45 17.20 17.68 -8.74
N ASP A 46 17.58 18.00 -7.51
CA ASP A 46 18.98 17.91 -7.05
C ASP A 46 19.30 16.57 -6.37
N LEU A 47 18.35 15.61 -6.36
CA LEU A 47 18.57 14.31 -5.73
C LEU A 47 19.54 13.44 -6.57
N PRO A 48 20.64 12.92 -6.00
CA PRO A 48 21.65 12.16 -6.73
C PRO A 48 21.10 10.94 -7.48
N GLN A 49 20.17 10.22 -6.85
CA GLN A 49 19.51 9.04 -7.42
C GLN A 49 18.15 9.34 -8.04
N GLY A 50 17.68 10.59 -7.96
CA GLY A 50 16.42 11.04 -8.56
C GLY A 50 15.18 10.60 -7.79
N VAL A 51 14.09 10.35 -8.54
CA VAL A 51 12.77 10.08 -8.00
C VAL A 51 12.27 8.72 -8.46
N VAL A 52 11.71 7.97 -7.54
CA VAL A 52 10.95 6.75 -7.75
C VAL A 52 9.46 7.02 -7.58
N ILE A 53 8.64 6.52 -8.48
CA ILE A 53 7.18 6.48 -8.31
C ILE A 53 6.73 5.02 -8.16
N ILE A 54 6.00 4.75 -7.09
CA ILE A 54 5.32 3.46 -6.85
C ILE A 54 3.83 3.69 -7.01
N SER A 55 3.21 2.96 -7.94
CA SER A 55 1.79 3.07 -8.25
C SER A 55 1.16 1.72 -8.62
N GLY A 56 -0.17 1.68 -8.68
CA GLY A 56 -0.98 0.48 -8.92
C GLY A 56 -2.14 0.41 -7.94
N THR A 57 -3.14 -0.40 -8.22
CA THR A 57 -4.37 -0.43 -7.42
C THR A 57 -4.12 -0.83 -5.97
N ASN A 58 -3.42 -1.94 -5.74
CA ASN A 58 -3.14 -2.48 -4.41
C ASN A 58 -1.64 -2.64 -4.16
N GLY A 59 -1.24 -2.65 -2.88
CA GLY A 59 0.13 -2.91 -2.45
C GLY A 59 1.05 -1.68 -2.35
N LYS A 60 0.64 -0.50 -2.82
CA LYS A 60 1.46 0.73 -2.86
C LYS A 60 2.19 1.01 -1.54
N THR A 61 1.45 1.16 -0.44
CA THR A 61 1.99 1.52 0.88
C THR A 61 2.98 0.49 1.42
N THR A 62 2.62 -0.79 1.34
CA THR A 62 3.50 -1.88 1.77
C THR A 62 4.78 -1.90 0.95
N THR A 63 4.67 -1.81 -0.37
CA THR A 63 5.83 -1.84 -1.26
C THR A 63 6.72 -0.61 -1.05
N THR A 64 6.14 0.58 -0.88
CA THR A 64 6.89 1.80 -0.59
C THR A 64 7.68 1.67 0.71
N LYS A 65 7.04 1.17 1.78
CA LYS A 65 7.74 0.91 3.05
C LYS A 65 8.91 -0.06 2.86
N ILE A 66 8.68 -1.19 2.19
CA ILE A 66 9.74 -2.17 1.94
C ILE A 66 10.90 -1.55 1.14
N VAL A 67 10.61 -0.86 0.04
CA VAL A 67 11.64 -0.20 -0.79
C VAL A 67 12.45 0.80 0.03
N VAL A 68 11.80 1.62 0.85
CA VAL A 68 12.48 2.59 1.71
C VAL A 68 13.44 1.88 2.67
N GLU A 69 12.97 0.88 3.41
CA GLU A 69 13.80 0.15 4.37
C GLU A 69 14.95 -0.61 3.71
N LEU A 70 14.73 -1.19 2.51
CA LEU A 70 15.80 -1.84 1.74
C LEU A 70 16.86 -0.84 1.27
N LEU A 71 16.47 0.35 0.81
CA LEU A 71 17.43 1.38 0.36
C LEU A 71 18.18 2.01 1.53
N GLU A 72 17.50 2.20 2.67
CA GLU A 72 18.14 2.68 3.90
C GLU A 72 19.15 1.66 4.45
N SER A 73 18.89 0.35 4.33
CA SER A 73 19.81 -0.71 4.76
C SER A 73 21.13 -0.73 3.99
N VAL A 74 21.15 -0.17 2.79
CA VAL A 74 22.37 -0.02 1.98
C VAL A 74 22.98 1.39 2.08
N GLY A 75 22.53 2.19 3.06
CA GLY A 75 23.11 3.49 3.41
C GLY A 75 22.59 4.68 2.61
N LEU A 76 21.53 4.53 1.81
CA LEU A 76 20.90 5.66 1.12
C LEU A 76 19.99 6.43 2.07
N LYS A 77 20.03 7.76 2.00
CA LYS A 77 19.06 8.63 2.66
C LYS A 77 17.81 8.75 1.78
N VAL A 78 16.69 8.23 2.27
CA VAL A 78 15.45 8.16 1.49
C VAL A 78 14.43 9.18 1.98
N PHE A 79 13.93 10.02 1.07
CA PHE A 79 12.74 10.82 1.30
C PHE A 79 11.50 10.06 0.84
N THR A 80 10.42 10.08 1.62
CA THR A 80 9.14 9.47 1.23
C THR A 80 7.95 10.25 1.79
N ASN A 81 6.77 10.13 1.17
CA ASN A 81 5.53 10.76 1.62
C ASN A 81 4.78 9.86 2.63
N ARG A 82 5.40 9.58 3.79
CA ARG A 82 4.92 8.65 4.84
C ARG A 82 3.51 8.93 5.36
N THR A 83 3.01 10.14 5.27
CA THR A 83 1.76 10.58 5.91
C THR A 83 0.48 10.29 5.12
N GLY A 84 0.51 9.32 4.18
CA GLY A 84 -0.70 8.80 3.51
C GLY A 84 -1.40 9.75 2.55
N SER A 85 -0.81 10.90 2.22
CA SER A 85 -1.36 11.80 1.21
C SER A 85 -0.70 11.50 -0.14
N ASN A 86 -1.37 10.64 -0.93
CA ASN A 86 -0.89 10.16 -2.26
C ASN A 86 -1.12 11.20 -3.37
N PHE A 87 -1.19 12.48 -3.01
CA PHE A 87 -1.44 13.61 -3.90
C PHE A 87 -0.26 14.57 -3.89
N SER A 88 -0.09 15.38 -4.95
CA SER A 88 1.00 16.37 -5.05
C SER A 88 1.09 17.30 -3.84
N ARG A 89 -0.06 17.71 -3.29
CA ARG A 89 -0.11 18.52 -2.05
C ARG A 89 0.42 17.78 -0.82
N GLY A 90 0.24 16.46 -0.77
CA GLY A 90 0.81 15.62 0.27
C GLY A 90 2.32 15.54 0.16
N VAL A 91 2.85 15.34 -1.04
CA VAL A 91 4.29 15.37 -1.31
C VAL A 91 4.88 16.73 -0.94
N ALA A 92 4.22 17.85 -1.33
CA ALA A 92 4.66 19.18 -0.96
C ALA A 92 4.68 19.41 0.55
N ALA A 93 3.67 18.93 1.26
CA ALA A 93 3.58 19.01 2.72
C ALA A 93 4.64 18.13 3.42
N ALA A 94 4.93 16.94 2.90
CA ALA A 94 6.00 16.08 3.40
C ALA A 94 7.38 16.72 3.19
N LEU A 95 7.63 17.27 2.00
CA LEU A 95 8.87 18.01 1.71
C LEU A 95 9.10 19.18 2.66
N LEU A 96 8.04 19.90 3.06
CA LEU A 96 8.17 21.00 4.02
C LEU A 96 8.67 20.55 5.41
N ASP A 97 8.48 19.30 5.81
CA ASP A 97 9.06 18.79 7.06
C ASP A 97 10.57 18.59 6.93
N GLU A 98 11.00 18.00 5.83
CA GLU A 98 12.35 17.49 5.64
C GLU A 98 13.34 18.55 5.10
N VAL A 99 12.86 19.51 4.28
CA VAL A 99 13.77 20.54 3.75
C VAL A 99 14.27 21.47 4.84
N ASN A 100 15.51 21.92 4.71
CA ASN A 100 16.04 22.98 5.57
C ASN A 100 15.39 24.36 5.24
N ILE A 101 15.73 25.41 5.98
CA ILE A 101 15.18 26.77 5.78
C ILE A 101 15.51 27.36 4.39
N ARG A 102 16.52 26.84 3.70
CA ARG A 102 16.89 27.24 2.34
C ARG A 102 16.13 26.46 1.28
N GLY A 103 15.23 25.52 1.67
CA GLY A 103 14.47 24.65 0.78
C GLY A 103 15.27 23.50 0.18
N LYS A 104 16.43 23.13 0.78
CA LYS A 104 17.24 22.00 0.34
C LYS A 104 16.85 20.75 1.13
N LEU A 105 16.62 19.64 0.44
CA LEU A 105 16.39 18.30 0.97
C LEU A 105 17.74 17.60 1.16
N ASP A 106 17.95 16.98 2.32
CA ASP A 106 19.10 16.12 2.60
C ASP A 106 18.70 14.65 2.40
N ALA A 107 18.60 14.26 1.14
CA ALA A 107 18.29 12.88 0.75
C ALA A 107 19.05 12.54 -0.55
N ASP A 108 19.29 11.25 -0.78
CA ASP A 108 19.89 10.72 -1.99
C ASP A 108 18.83 10.42 -3.06
N ILE A 109 17.65 9.98 -2.62
CA ILE A 109 16.55 9.53 -3.47
C ILE A 109 15.21 9.89 -2.84
N ALA A 110 14.20 10.11 -3.68
CA ALA A 110 12.81 10.20 -3.24
C ALA A 110 12.03 8.97 -3.71
N VAL A 111 11.38 8.26 -2.79
CA VAL A 111 10.48 7.14 -3.07
C VAL A 111 9.07 7.58 -2.75
N LEU A 112 8.25 7.76 -3.78
CA LEU A 112 6.93 8.36 -3.67
C LEU A 112 5.83 7.34 -3.99
N GLU A 113 4.93 7.15 -3.02
CA GLU A 113 3.65 6.48 -3.25
C GLU A 113 2.66 7.48 -3.85
N LEU A 114 2.18 7.23 -5.06
CA LEU A 114 1.22 8.09 -5.73
C LEU A 114 0.03 7.29 -6.27
N ASP A 115 -1.15 7.87 -6.08
CA ASP A 115 -2.37 7.44 -6.72
C ASP A 115 -2.28 7.68 -8.24
N GLU A 116 -2.84 6.79 -9.06
CA GLU A 116 -2.62 6.72 -10.50
C GLU A 116 -2.94 8.04 -11.21
N ALA A 117 -4.08 8.65 -10.89
CA ALA A 117 -4.51 9.91 -11.51
C ALA A 117 -3.61 11.10 -11.13
N TRP A 118 -3.11 11.09 -9.90
CA TRP A 118 -2.20 12.14 -9.42
C TRP A 118 -0.78 11.92 -9.89
N ALA A 119 -0.34 10.68 -10.01
CA ALA A 119 0.96 10.35 -10.56
C ALA A 119 1.11 10.89 -11.99
N VAL A 120 0.08 10.79 -12.83
CA VAL A 120 0.08 11.37 -14.20
C VAL A 120 0.31 12.89 -14.18
N ARG A 121 -0.28 13.62 -13.22
CA ARG A 121 -0.02 15.06 -13.06
C ARG A 121 1.38 15.32 -12.53
N PHE A 122 1.85 14.49 -11.62
CA PHE A 122 3.17 14.63 -11.01
C PHE A 122 4.28 14.43 -12.02
N VAL A 123 4.20 13.45 -12.93
CA VAL A 123 5.23 13.19 -13.94
C VAL A 123 5.36 14.30 -14.98
N GLN A 124 4.36 15.16 -15.12
CA GLN A 124 4.44 16.37 -15.93
C GLN A 124 5.34 17.45 -15.32
N ILE A 125 5.54 17.40 -14.00
CA ILE A 125 6.32 18.37 -13.22
C ILE A 125 7.70 17.81 -12.88
N VAL A 126 7.74 16.53 -12.47
CA VAL A 126 8.96 15.82 -12.06
C VAL A 126 9.05 14.51 -12.82
N ARG A 127 10.03 14.40 -13.71
CA ARG A 127 10.28 13.17 -14.45
C ARG A 127 10.90 12.12 -13.52
N PRO A 128 10.27 10.96 -13.29
CA PRO A 128 10.86 9.93 -12.44
C PRO A 128 12.06 9.28 -13.13
N ARG A 129 13.07 8.93 -12.36
CA ARG A 129 14.17 8.07 -12.83
C ARG A 129 13.74 6.62 -12.87
N PHE A 130 13.03 6.19 -11.83
CA PHE A 130 12.51 4.83 -11.69
C PHE A 130 11.01 4.85 -11.46
N SER A 131 10.32 3.81 -11.92
CA SER A 131 8.95 3.55 -11.50
C SER A 131 8.72 2.06 -11.24
N LEU A 132 7.79 1.78 -10.33
CA LEU A 132 7.32 0.43 -10.01
C LEU A 132 5.81 0.38 -10.15
N LEU A 133 5.33 -0.44 -11.06
CA LEU A 133 3.92 -0.64 -11.36
C LEU A 133 3.48 -2.03 -10.87
N LEU A 134 2.60 -2.04 -9.85
CA LEU A 134 2.29 -3.25 -9.09
C LEU A 134 1.22 -4.11 -9.75
N ASN A 135 0.04 -3.54 -9.98
CA ASN A 135 -1.11 -4.26 -10.50
C ASN A 135 -2.20 -3.30 -10.97
N VAL A 136 -3.09 -3.81 -11.81
CA VAL A 136 -4.34 -3.15 -12.23
C VAL A 136 -5.50 -4.04 -11.85
N MET A 137 -6.23 -3.67 -10.81
CA MET A 137 -7.36 -4.40 -10.29
C MET A 137 -8.59 -3.51 -10.19
N ARG A 138 -9.78 -4.11 -10.02
CA ARG A 138 -11.00 -3.37 -9.79
C ARG A 138 -10.91 -2.60 -8.46
N ASP A 139 -11.04 -1.31 -8.53
CA ASP A 139 -11.16 -0.41 -7.38
C ASP A 139 -12.57 0.17 -7.32
N GLN A 140 -12.81 1.17 -6.52
CA GLN A 140 -14.09 1.85 -6.43
C GLN A 140 -14.40 2.57 -7.75
N LEU A 141 -15.52 2.22 -8.38
CA LEU A 141 -15.91 2.75 -9.69
C LEU A 141 -16.15 4.27 -9.69
N ASP A 142 -16.59 4.82 -8.56
CA ASP A 142 -16.80 6.25 -8.37
C ASP A 142 -15.51 7.08 -8.44
N ARG A 143 -14.34 6.46 -8.27
CA ARG A 143 -13.02 7.15 -8.29
C ARG A 143 -12.27 7.00 -9.60
N PHE A 144 -12.34 5.83 -10.24
CA PHE A 144 -11.44 5.48 -11.37
C PHE A 144 -12.19 5.02 -12.63
N GLY A 145 -13.49 4.76 -12.55
CA GLY A 145 -14.25 4.23 -13.67
C GLY A 145 -13.79 2.83 -14.08
N GLU A 146 -13.65 2.63 -15.39
CA GLU A 146 -13.26 1.34 -15.96
C GLU A 146 -11.79 0.98 -15.62
N ILE A 147 -11.54 -0.30 -15.40
CA ILE A 147 -10.21 -0.87 -15.06
C ILE A 147 -9.15 -0.51 -16.12
N ASP A 148 -9.52 -0.39 -17.38
CA ASP A 148 -8.63 -0.03 -18.47
C ASP A 148 -8.20 1.45 -18.43
N ASN A 149 -8.99 2.34 -17.80
CA ASN A 149 -8.56 3.71 -17.54
C ASN A 149 -7.40 3.74 -16.55
N THR A 150 -7.43 2.92 -15.51
CA THR A 150 -6.33 2.78 -14.57
C THR A 150 -5.06 2.31 -15.26
N ALA A 151 -5.16 1.31 -16.15
CA ALA A 151 -4.03 0.85 -16.96
C ALA A 151 -3.45 1.97 -17.82
N ALA A 152 -4.31 2.77 -18.49
CA ALA A 152 -3.87 3.91 -19.30
C ALA A 152 -3.17 5.00 -18.47
N LEU A 153 -3.58 5.23 -17.22
CA LEU A 153 -2.88 6.15 -16.31
C LEU A 153 -1.50 5.62 -15.94
N LEU A 154 -1.38 4.34 -15.59
CA LEU A 154 -0.09 3.70 -15.28
C LEU A 154 0.85 3.69 -16.50
N GLN A 155 0.34 3.50 -17.70
CA GLN A 155 1.13 3.59 -18.92
C GLN A 155 1.81 4.97 -19.05
N LYS A 156 1.09 6.07 -18.78
CA LYS A 156 1.66 7.43 -18.82
C LYS A 156 2.80 7.63 -17.82
N ILE A 157 2.72 6.97 -16.65
CA ILE A 157 3.80 7.01 -15.66
C ILE A 157 5.03 6.27 -16.20
N ALA A 158 4.81 5.09 -16.77
CA ALA A 158 5.89 4.29 -17.36
C ALA A 158 6.59 5.02 -18.51
N GLU A 159 5.82 5.62 -19.44
CA GLU A 159 6.34 6.40 -20.56
C GLU A 159 7.16 7.62 -20.13
N ALA A 160 6.80 8.24 -18.99
CA ALA A 160 7.52 9.38 -18.43
C ALA A 160 8.82 8.97 -17.70
N THR A 161 9.01 7.70 -17.38
CA THR A 161 10.18 7.21 -16.65
C THR A 161 11.43 7.24 -17.51
N SER A 162 12.55 7.73 -16.94
CA SER A 162 13.76 8.01 -17.73
C SER A 162 14.78 6.87 -17.76
N ASP A 163 14.82 6.02 -16.73
CA ASP A 163 15.83 4.96 -16.60
C ASP A 163 15.18 3.57 -16.60
N THR A 164 14.52 3.15 -15.52
CA THR A 164 14.02 1.79 -15.37
C THR A 164 12.56 1.77 -14.88
N VAL A 165 11.75 0.92 -15.51
CA VAL A 165 10.39 0.58 -15.08
C VAL A 165 10.37 -0.86 -14.60
N VAL A 166 9.99 -1.07 -13.34
CA VAL A 166 9.75 -2.39 -12.76
C VAL A 166 8.27 -2.74 -12.88
N LEU A 167 7.98 -3.90 -13.43
CA LEU A 167 6.66 -4.31 -13.90
C LEU A 167 6.28 -5.69 -13.37
N ASN A 168 5.02 -5.84 -12.97
CA ASN A 168 4.45 -7.15 -12.70
C ASN A 168 4.19 -7.89 -14.02
N ARG A 169 4.95 -8.95 -14.31
CA ARG A 169 4.79 -9.71 -15.55
C ARG A 169 3.49 -10.53 -15.60
N ASP A 170 2.94 -10.86 -14.42
CA ASP A 170 1.78 -11.74 -14.30
C ASP A 170 0.44 -10.98 -14.28
N ASP A 171 0.48 -9.64 -14.24
CA ASP A 171 -0.68 -8.79 -14.49
C ASP A 171 -0.76 -8.46 -15.99
N PRO A 172 -1.79 -8.93 -16.74
CA PRO A 172 -1.86 -8.76 -18.18
C PRO A 172 -1.84 -7.30 -18.65
N ARG A 173 -2.44 -6.39 -17.85
CA ARG A 173 -2.49 -4.96 -18.18
C ARG A 173 -1.15 -4.29 -17.94
N ILE A 174 -0.48 -4.61 -16.83
CA ILE A 174 0.89 -4.13 -16.57
C ILE A 174 1.86 -4.69 -17.60
N PHE A 175 1.74 -5.98 -17.93
CA PHE A 175 2.60 -6.59 -18.95
C PHE A 175 2.45 -5.89 -20.31
N LYS A 176 1.22 -5.59 -20.75
CA LYS A 176 0.96 -4.88 -22.01
C LYS A 176 1.58 -3.48 -22.04
N ILE A 177 1.67 -2.79 -20.90
CA ILE A 177 2.36 -1.49 -20.80
C ILE A 177 3.82 -1.61 -21.25
N SER A 178 4.47 -2.75 -20.98
CA SER A 178 5.87 -2.96 -21.35
C SER A 178 6.16 -2.82 -22.85
N GLU A 179 5.15 -3.01 -23.71
CA GLU A 179 5.28 -2.89 -25.16
C GLU A 179 5.47 -1.44 -25.62
N HIS A 180 5.07 -0.47 -24.79
CA HIS A 180 4.99 0.95 -25.15
C HIS A 180 6.08 1.83 -24.53
N ILE A 181 6.98 1.27 -23.70
CA ILE A 181 8.00 2.04 -22.96
C ILE A 181 9.39 1.89 -23.55
N GLN A 182 10.15 2.98 -23.51
CA GLN A 182 11.54 3.06 -23.99
C GLN A 182 12.57 2.79 -22.90
N ALA A 183 12.21 3.05 -21.64
CA ALA A 183 13.07 2.79 -20.49
C ALA A 183 13.40 1.30 -20.34
N LYS A 184 14.45 0.98 -19.58
CA LYS A 184 14.78 -0.41 -19.23
C LYS A 184 13.60 -1.05 -18.51
N LYS A 185 13.26 -2.27 -18.92
CA LYS A 185 12.18 -3.07 -18.35
C LYS A 185 12.78 -4.13 -17.42
N VAL A 186 12.24 -4.22 -16.23
CA VAL A 186 12.59 -5.22 -15.23
C VAL A 186 11.30 -5.85 -14.74
N PHE A 187 11.27 -7.16 -14.61
CA PHE A 187 10.05 -7.87 -14.28
C PHE A 187 10.16 -8.56 -12.92
N PHE A 188 9.12 -8.42 -12.11
CA PHE A 188 8.87 -9.32 -11.00
C PHE A 188 7.63 -10.17 -11.29
N GLY A 189 7.50 -11.28 -10.57
CA GLY A 189 6.35 -12.16 -10.76
C GLY A 189 6.36 -13.35 -9.82
N THR A 190 5.51 -14.32 -10.11
CA THR A 190 5.37 -15.54 -9.31
C THR A 190 5.17 -16.77 -10.20
N THR A 191 4.98 -17.93 -9.58
CA THR A 191 4.61 -19.18 -10.27
C THR A 191 3.11 -19.26 -10.48
N SER A 192 2.67 -20.12 -11.41
CA SER A 192 1.23 -20.32 -11.66
C SER A 192 0.50 -20.89 -10.44
N GLU A 193 1.16 -21.68 -9.61
CA GLU A 193 0.61 -22.21 -8.37
C GLU A 193 0.30 -21.13 -7.35
N LEU A 194 1.24 -20.21 -7.14
CA LEU A 194 1.05 -19.07 -6.24
C LEU A 194 0.08 -18.05 -6.82
N LEU A 195 0.05 -17.90 -8.15
CA LEU A 195 -0.87 -16.97 -8.80
C LEU A 195 -2.35 -17.40 -8.62
N GLN A 196 -2.62 -18.71 -8.48
CA GLN A 196 -3.95 -19.21 -8.14
C GLN A 196 -4.44 -18.73 -6.75
N LEU A 197 -3.51 -18.47 -5.84
CA LEU A 197 -3.83 -17.88 -4.53
C LEU A 197 -4.07 -16.35 -4.61
N MET A 198 -3.79 -15.76 -5.77
CA MET A 198 -3.88 -14.31 -6.03
C MET A 198 -4.61 -14.04 -7.34
N PRO A 199 -5.86 -14.49 -7.51
CA PRO A 199 -6.54 -14.34 -8.79
C PRO A 199 -6.69 -12.86 -9.14
N THR A 200 -6.37 -12.51 -10.38
CA THR A 200 -6.71 -11.21 -10.97
C THR A 200 -8.21 -11.15 -11.23
N ASP A 201 -8.76 -9.95 -11.43
CA ASP A 201 -10.18 -9.81 -11.79
C ASP A 201 -10.52 -10.54 -13.10
N ASP A 202 -9.59 -10.61 -14.06
CA ASP A 202 -9.76 -11.36 -15.29
C ASP A 202 -9.75 -12.88 -15.04
N ALA A 203 -8.88 -13.36 -14.16
CA ALA A 203 -8.84 -14.78 -13.79
C ALA A 203 -10.14 -15.24 -13.11
N LEU A 204 -10.74 -14.39 -12.26
CA LEU A 204 -12.02 -14.67 -11.63
C LEU A 204 -13.17 -14.69 -12.65
N LYS A 205 -13.09 -13.90 -13.72
CA LYS A 205 -14.13 -13.81 -14.72
C LYS A 205 -14.03 -14.87 -15.84
N TYR A 206 -12.80 -15.22 -16.22
CA TYR A 206 -12.53 -16.04 -17.41
C TYR A 206 -11.87 -17.40 -17.11
N GLY A 207 -11.55 -17.70 -15.88
CA GLY A 207 -10.95 -18.99 -15.45
C GLY A 207 -9.58 -18.86 -14.78
N THR A 208 -8.77 -19.91 -14.88
CA THR A 208 -7.49 -20.05 -14.15
C THR A 208 -6.47 -18.96 -14.47
N ALA A 209 -5.88 -18.37 -13.43
CA ALA A 209 -4.71 -17.53 -13.55
C ALA A 209 -3.48 -18.37 -13.94
N ILE A 210 -2.81 -17.96 -15.02
CA ILE A 210 -1.56 -18.59 -15.49
C ILE A 210 -0.47 -17.52 -15.48
N ALA A 211 0.65 -17.81 -14.81
CA ALA A 211 1.80 -16.92 -14.79
C ALA A 211 2.33 -16.70 -16.21
N ASN A 212 2.65 -15.46 -16.54
CA ASN A 212 3.22 -15.14 -17.84
C ASN A 212 4.65 -15.67 -17.94
N GLN A 213 4.84 -16.70 -18.73
CA GLN A 213 6.15 -17.33 -18.95
C GLN A 213 6.85 -16.84 -20.23
N SER A 214 6.25 -15.93 -20.99
CA SER A 214 6.85 -15.39 -22.21
C SER A 214 8.10 -14.55 -21.94
N VAL A 215 8.23 -14.01 -20.71
CA VAL A 215 9.40 -13.25 -20.26
C VAL A 215 9.84 -13.76 -18.89
N ALA A 216 11.15 -13.88 -18.70
CA ALA A 216 11.71 -14.21 -17.40
C ALA A 216 11.48 -13.06 -16.40
N ALA A 217 11.18 -13.39 -15.14
CA ALA A 217 11.21 -12.40 -14.07
C ALA A 217 12.62 -12.23 -13.53
N ASP A 218 13.06 -10.99 -13.30
CA ASP A 218 14.35 -10.69 -12.67
C ASP A 218 14.32 -11.08 -11.18
N VAL A 219 13.14 -10.97 -10.55
CA VAL A 219 12.87 -11.49 -9.21
C VAL A 219 11.54 -12.26 -9.24
N LEU A 220 11.61 -13.55 -8.98
CA LEU A 220 10.47 -14.47 -8.97
C LEU A 220 10.20 -14.96 -7.56
N LEU A 221 8.98 -14.73 -7.04
CA LEU A 221 8.48 -15.40 -5.85
C LEU A 221 8.11 -16.84 -6.24
N LYS A 222 8.90 -17.81 -5.79
CA LYS A 222 8.80 -19.20 -6.27
C LYS A 222 7.98 -20.09 -5.35
N LYS A 223 8.17 -19.96 -4.04
CA LYS A 223 7.50 -20.77 -3.02
C LYS A 223 7.20 -19.94 -1.78
N ILE A 224 6.18 -20.35 -1.06
CA ILE A 224 5.83 -19.82 0.25
C ILE A 224 5.62 -21.00 1.19
N ASN A 225 6.27 -20.96 2.34
CA ASN A 225 6.14 -21.97 3.38
C ASN A 225 6.10 -21.30 4.75
N ALA A 226 4.90 -21.20 5.34
CA ALA A 226 4.65 -20.49 6.60
C ALA A 226 5.19 -19.04 6.61
N GLN A 227 6.32 -18.79 7.26
CA GLN A 227 6.99 -17.49 7.34
C GLN A 227 8.21 -17.38 6.42
N GLN A 228 8.45 -18.38 5.57
CA GLN A 228 9.57 -18.43 4.66
C GLN A 228 9.09 -18.26 3.21
N ALA A 229 9.78 -17.43 2.44
CA ALA A 229 9.58 -17.29 1.01
C ALA A 229 10.86 -17.66 0.25
N THR A 230 10.71 -18.40 -0.84
CA THR A 230 11.79 -18.69 -1.77
C THR A 230 11.71 -17.71 -2.93
N PHE A 231 12.74 -16.88 -3.09
CA PHE A 231 12.92 -16.01 -4.25
C PHE A 231 13.90 -16.61 -5.23
N GLN A 232 13.60 -16.53 -6.51
CA GLN A 232 14.57 -16.82 -7.55
C GLN A 232 15.10 -15.51 -8.13
N ILE A 233 16.43 -15.29 -8.01
CA ILE A 233 17.15 -14.09 -8.44
C ILE A 233 18.42 -14.55 -9.16
N ASP A 234 18.67 -14.06 -10.38
CA ASP A 234 19.84 -14.46 -11.18
C ASP A 234 19.99 -16.00 -11.29
N ASN A 235 18.88 -16.71 -11.48
CA ASN A 235 18.77 -18.18 -11.53
C ASN A 235 19.15 -18.93 -10.23
N LYS A 236 19.33 -18.22 -9.11
CA LYS A 236 19.55 -18.82 -7.80
C LYS A 236 18.28 -18.77 -6.97
N GLU A 237 17.95 -19.86 -6.30
CA GLU A 237 16.88 -19.90 -5.29
C GLU A 237 17.47 -19.49 -3.95
N ILE A 238 16.81 -18.55 -3.28
CA ILE A 238 17.23 -18.00 -1.99
C ILE A 238 16.01 -18.02 -1.07
N ASP A 239 16.13 -18.71 0.04
CA ASP A 239 15.13 -18.77 1.08
C ASP A 239 15.32 -17.61 2.06
N VAL A 240 14.24 -16.91 2.37
CA VAL A 240 14.23 -15.74 3.26
C VAL A 240 13.12 -15.92 4.28
N ASP A 241 13.46 -15.84 5.56
CA ASP A 241 12.49 -15.84 6.64
C ASP A 241 11.88 -14.44 6.78
N LEU A 242 10.56 -14.32 6.78
CA LEU A 242 9.88 -13.03 6.70
C LEU A 242 8.91 -12.80 7.84
N GLN A 243 8.92 -11.59 8.40
CA GLN A 243 7.87 -11.13 9.30
C GLN A 243 6.61 -10.67 8.55
N LEU A 244 6.72 -10.49 7.24
CA LEU A 244 5.60 -10.16 6.37
C LEU A 244 4.70 -11.39 6.19
N THR A 245 3.42 -11.23 6.41
CA THR A 245 2.40 -12.28 6.25
C THR A 245 1.50 -11.99 5.07
N GLY A 246 0.95 -13.06 4.47
CA GLY A 246 0.06 -12.96 3.31
C GLY A 246 0.79 -12.94 1.97
N VAL A 247 0.31 -13.74 1.02
CA VAL A 247 0.93 -13.96 -0.31
C VAL A 247 1.19 -12.66 -1.06
N TYR A 248 0.30 -11.67 -0.90
CA TYR A 248 0.45 -10.34 -1.51
C TYR A 248 1.62 -9.55 -0.99
N ASN A 249 1.85 -9.59 0.33
CA ASN A 249 2.98 -8.86 0.91
C ASN A 249 4.30 -9.49 0.44
N LEU A 250 4.32 -10.80 0.20
CA LEU A 250 5.49 -11.50 -0.33
C LEU A 250 5.74 -11.18 -1.80
N LEU A 251 4.68 -11.01 -2.61
CA LEU A 251 4.83 -10.54 -3.99
C LEU A 251 5.26 -9.06 -4.04
N ASN A 252 4.75 -8.23 -3.12
CA ASN A 252 5.21 -6.85 -2.96
C ASN A 252 6.69 -6.78 -2.54
N ALA A 253 7.16 -7.74 -1.74
CA ALA A 253 8.57 -7.87 -1.39
C ALA A 253 9.43 -8.22 -2.63
N ALA A 254 8.98 -9.14 -3.48
CA ALA A 254 9.65 -9.44 -4.75
C ALA A 254 9.78 -8.19 -5.63
N ALA A 255 8.70 -7.39 -5.72
CA ALA A 255 8.67 -6.13 -6.46
C ALA A 255 9.67 -5.11 -5.88
N ALA A 256 9.72 -4.98 -4.56
CA ALA A 256 10.63 -4.07 -3.87
C ALA A 256 12.09 -4.47 -4.03
N VAL A 257 12.41 -5.78 -3.93
CA VAL A 257 13.75 -6.32 -4.19
C VAL A 257 14.18 -6.05 -5.64
N ALA A 258 13.27 -6.28 -6.60
CA ALA A 258 13.55 -5.99 -8.01
C ALA A 258 13.92 -4.52 -8.22
N LEU A 259 13.17 -3.59 -7.61
CA LEU A 259 13.45 -2.15 -7.71
C LEU A 259 14.73 -1.75 -6.98
N ALA A 260 14.94 -2.20 -5.75
CA ALA A 260 16.13 -1.86 -4.95
C ALA A 260 17.43 -2.27 -5.65
N ARG A 261 17.45 -3.46 -6.29
CA ARG A 261 18.57 -3.92 -7.09
C ARG A 261 18.87 -3.04 -8.31
N GLN A 262 17.85 -2.40 -8.91
CA GLN A 262 18.08 -1.47 -10.03
C GLN A 262 18.63 -0.12 -9.56
N ILE A 263 18.31 0.30 -8.35
CA ILE A 263 18.76 1.59 -7.79
C ILE A 263 20.17 1.50 -7.25
N ALA A 264 20.46 0.45 -6.48
CA ALA A 264 21.70 0.35 -5.70
C ALA A 264 22.69 -0.71 -6.26
N GLY A 265 22.32 -1.45 -7.32
CA GLY A 265 23.15 -2.45 -7.99
C GLY A 265 22.84 -3.88 -7.54
N PRO A 266 23.19 -4.90 -8.37
CA PRO A 266 22.91 -6.29 -8.05
C PRO A 266 23.81 -6.86 -6.92
N GLU A 267 24.95 -6.24 -6.64
CA GLU A 267 25.91 -6.63 -5.61
C GLU A 267 25.36 -6.52 -4.18
N ILE A 268 24.33 -5.71 -3.98
CA ILE A 268 23.70 -5.52 -2.67
C ILE A 268 22.65 -6.60 -2.34
N THR A 269 22.43 -7.59 -3.20
CA THR A 269 21.31 -8.54 -3.08
C THR A 269 21.27 -9.21 -1.71
N ASP A 270 22.40 -9.70 -1.20
CA ASP A 270 22.44 -10.36 0.11
C ASP A 270 22.11 -9.38 1.26
N THR A 271 22.57 -8.14 1.17
CA THR A 271 22.28 -7.10 2.17
C THR A 271 20.78 -6.78 2.24
N ILE A 272 20.12 -6.58 1.08
CA ILE A 272 18.69 -6.27 1.05
C ILE A 272 17.82 -7.45 1.45
N LEU A 273 18.22 -8.70 1.14
CA LEU A 273 17.48 -9.88 1.58
C LEU A 273 17.59 -10.06 3.10
N SER A 274 18.75 -9.86 3.69
CA SER A 274 18.92 -9.86 5.15
C SER A 274 18.12 -8.73 5.83
N ALA A 275 18.03 -7.56 5.20
CA ALA A 275 17.18 -6.48 5.71
C ALA A 275 15.69 -6.85 5.61
N LEU A 276 15.28 -7.51 4.53
CA LEU A 276 13.90 -7.93 4.28
C LEU A 276 13.35 -8.85 5.38
N GLU A 277 14.19 -9.68 6.01
CA GLU A 277 13.82 -10.56 7.12
C GLU A 277 13.26 -9.81 8.34
N ASN A 278 13.66 -8.56 8.53
CA ASN A 278 13.31 -7.74 9.68
C ASN A 278 12.18 -6.75 9.40
N ILE A 279 11.70 -6.66 8.16
CA ILE A 279 10.66 -5.71 7.78
C ILE A 279 9.30 -6.17 8.30
N LYS A 280 8.69 -5.31 9.13
CA LYS A 280 7.34 -5.52 9.65
C LYS A 280 6.28 -5.08 8.64
N PRO A 281 5.08 -5.69 8.70
CA PRO A 281 3.95 -5.24 7.88
C PRO A 281 3.71 -3.74 8.00
N ALA A 282 3.26 -3.11 6.91
CA ALA A 282 2.83 -1.73 6.96
C ALA A 282 1.55 -1.62 7.79
N PHE A 283 1.34 -0.45 8.37
CA PHE A 283 0.18 -0.07 9.15
C PHE A 283 -1.14 -0.63 8.60
N GLY A 284 -1.89 -1.38 9.45
CA GLY A 284 -3.17 -1.98 9.10
C GLY A 284 -3.11 -3.04 7.99
N ARG A 285 -1.95 -3.57 7.64
CA ARG A 285 -1.76 -4.56 6.56
C ARG A 285 -1.40 -5.94 7.12
N GLY A 286 -2.22 -6.44 8.07
CA GLY A 286 -1.91 -7.61 8.87
C GLY A 286 -1.09 -7.25 10.12
N GLU A 287 -1.28 -6.04 10.61
CA GLU A 287 -0.70 -5.58 11.86
C GLU A 287 -1.28 -6.38 13.03
N THR A 288 -0.41 -6.94 13.85
CA THR A 288 -0.81 -7.67 15.06
C THR A 288 -0.60 -6.81 16.30
N ILE A 289 -1.68 -6.54 17.02
CA ILE A 289 -1.69 -5.83 18.31
C ILE A 289 -1.99 -6.86 19.40
N TYR A 290 -1.23 -6.86 20.48
CA TYR A 290 -1.46 -7.76 21.60
C TYR A 290 -2.23 -7.05 22.71
N LEU A 291 -3.40 -7.60 23.08
CA LEU A 291 -4.17 -7.14 24.21
C LEU A 291 -4.31 -8.28 25.24
N ASN A 292 -3.81 -8.07 26.45
CA ASN A 292 -3.77 -9.10 27.51
C ASN A 292 -3.12 -10.43 27.08
N GLY A 293 -2.17 -10.39 26.14
CA GLY A 293 -1.49 -11.56 25.59
C GLY A 293 -2.19 -12.19 24.38
N ALA A 294 -3.45 -11.85 24.09
CA ALA A 294 -4.15 -12.34 22.89
C ALA A 294 -3.88 -11.46 21.67
N PRO A 295 -3.60 -12.04 20.49
CA PRO A 295 -3.36 -11.29 19.27
C PRO A 295 -4.67 -10.78 18.66
N ILE A 296 -4.65 -9.53 18.23
CA ILE A 296 -5.69 -8.88 17.42
C ILE A 296 -5.04 -8.47 16.10
N GLU A 297 -5.43 -9.11 15.01
CA GLU A 297 -4.97 -8.73 13.67
C GLU A 297 -5.88 -7.65 13.07
N LEU A 298 -5.30 -6.52 12.66
CA LEU A 298 -6.00 -5.47 11.94
C LEU A 298 -5.72 -5.55 10.44
N ILE A 299 -6.79 -5.65 9.66
CA ILE A 299 -6.72 -5.87 8.21
C ILE A 299 -7.54 -4.79 7.50
N LEU A 300 -6.83 -3.85 6.84
CA LEU A 300 -7.46 -2.79 6.05
C LEU A 300 -8.04 -3.35 4.75
N VAL A 301 -9.31 -3.06 4.51
CA VAL A 301 -10.04 -3.36 3.28
C VAL A 301 -10.65 -2.08 2.71
N LYS A 302 -10.48 -1.84 1.41
CA LYS A 302 -10.95 -0.59 0.80
C LYS A 302 -11.61 -0.76 -0.57
N ASN A 303 -11.51 -1.93 -1.17
CA ASN A 303 -12.06 -2.26 -2.48
C ASN A 303 -12.28 -3.78 -2.60
N PRO A 304 -13.02 -4.27 -3.61
CA PRO A 304 -13.37 -5.68 -3.72
C PRO A 304 -12.15 -6.59 -3.84
N SER A 305 -11.19 -6.24 -4.69
CA SER A 305 -9.96 -7.03 -4.83
C SER A 305 -9.16 -7.06 -3.54
N GLY A 306 -8.96 -5.91 -2.88
CA GLY A 306 -8.27 -5.84 -1.60
C GLY A 306 -8.93 -6.67 -0.51
N PHE A 307 -10.27 -6.72 -0.45
CA PHE A 307 -10.97 -7.54 0.54
C PHE A 307 -10.84 -9.04 0.25
N ARG A 308 -11.03 -9.45 -1.02
CA ARG A 308 -10.79 -10.86 -1.42
C ARG A 308 -9.40 -11.33 -1.03
N LEU A 309 -8.40 -10.49 -1.27
CA LEU A 309 -7.01 -10.78 -0.94
C LEU A 309 -6.76 -10.85 0.56
N ALA A 310 -7.40 -9.96 1.30
CA ALA A 310 -7.37 -9.96 2.75
C ALA A 310 -7.99 -11.26 3.31
N LEU A 311 -9.12 -11.70 2.78
CA LEU A 311 -9.75 -12.96 3.16
C LEU A 311 -8.85 -14.17 2.86
N LEU A 312 -8.29 -14.24 1.66
CA LEU A 312 -7.36 -15.32 1.28
C LEU A 312 -6.11 -15.38 2.15
N SER A 313 -5.62 -14.21 2.60
CA SER A 313 -4.39 -14.12 3.38
C SER A 313 -4.61 -14.29 4.89
N PHE A 314 -5.73 -13.82 5.42
CA PHE A 314 -5.92 -13.63 6.86
C PHE A 314 -7.15 -14.32 7.43
N ALA A 315 -8.12 -14.81 6.62
CA ALA A 315 -9.27 -15.51 7.19
C ALA A 315 -8.83 -16.80 7.92
N LYS A 316 -8.92 -16.78 9.25
CA LYS A 316 -8.54 -17.91 10.11
C LYS A 316 -9.78 -18.51 10.76
N ASN A 317 -9.87 -19.83 10.71
CA ASN A 317 -11.01 -20.58 11.26
C ASN A 317 -11.06 -20.64 12.79
N ASN A 318 -9.95 -20.31 13.45
CA ASN A 318 -9.77 -20.37 14.90
C ASN A 318 -9.61 -18.99 15.55
N SER A 319 -10.10 -17.97 14.90
CA SER A 319 -10.09 -16.58 15.43
C SER A 319 -11.50 -16.02 15.37
N ALA A 320 -11.88 -15.25 16.40
CA ALA A 320 -13.10 -14.46 16.33
C ALA A 320 -12.96 -13.37 15.25
N THR A 321 -14.00 -13.17 14.46
CA THR A 321 -13.98 -12.24 13.32
C THR A 321 -14.90 -11.05 13.57
N MET A 322 -14.34 -9.85 13.40
CA MET A 322 -15.11 -8.60 13.33
C MET A 322 -14.95 -7.98 11.95
N ILE A 323 -16.04 -7.43 11.40
CA ILE A 323 -16.00 -6.59 10.19
C ILE A 323 -16.53 -5.20 10.54
N ALA A 324 -15.71 -4.17 10.35
CA ALA A 324 -16.08 -2.78 10.65
C ALA A 324 -15.93 -1.90 9.41
N VAL A 325 -17.06 -1.41 8.85
CA VAL A 325 -17.06 -0.68 7.59
C VAL A 325 -17.81 0.64 7.68
N ASN A 326 -17.14 1.68 7.21
CA ASN A 326 -17.70 3.03 7.05
C ASN A 326 -17.71 3.41 5.57
N ASP A 327 -18.40 4.53 5.27
CA ASP A 327 -18.48 5.18 3.95
C ASP A 327 -18.09 6.66 4.01
N ASN A 328 -17.17 7.02 4.90
CA ASN A 328 -16.64 8.36 4.93
C ASN A 328 -15.87 8.67 3.64
N TYR A 329 -15.62 9.93 3.36
CA TYR A 329 -14.93 10.36 2.14
C TYR A 329 -13.60 9.61 1.88
N ALA A 330 -12.86 9.32 2.95
CA ALA A 330 -11.59 8.58 2.86
C ALA A 330 -11.77 7.07 2.61
N ASP A 331 -12.93 6.50 2.92
CA ASP A 331 -13.26 5.08 2.68
C ASP A 331 -13.78 4.84 1.25
N GLY A 332 -14.30 5.90 0.59
CA GLY A 332 -15.13 5.81 -0.59
C GLY A 332 -16.61 5.68 -0.22
N ARG A 333 -17.47 6.36 -0.96
CA ARG A 333 -18.90 6.47 -0.62
C ARG A 333 -19.75 5.37 -1.20
N ASP A 334 -19.29 4.75 -2.27
CA ASP A 334 -19.95 3.61 -2.88
C ASP A 334 -19.55 2.33 -2.14
N VAL A 335 -20.51 1.68 -1.51
CA VAL A 335 -20.31 0.38 -0.82
C VAL A 335 -20.86 -0.80 -1.61
N SER A 336 -21.38 -0.56 -2.83
CA SER A 336 -21.90 -1.63 -3.70
C SER A 336 -20.83 -2.68 -4.03
N TRP A 337 -19.56 -2.32 -3.93
CA TRP A 337 -18.44 -3.24 -4.15
C TRP A 337 -18.39 -4.42 -3.16
N PHE A 338 -19.14 -4.39 -2.02
CA PHE A 338 -19.29 -5.57 -1.17
C PHE A 338 -19.86 -6.78 -1.91
N TRP A 339 -20.69 -6.53 -2.93
CA TRP A 339 -21.31 -7.57 -3.74
C TRP A 339 -20.36 -8.27 -4.69
N ASP A 340 -19.19 -7.70 -4.93
CA ASP A 340 -18.12 -8.29 -5.75
C ASP A 340 -17.14 -9.13 -4.92
N VAL A 341 -17.34 -9.26 -3.61
CA VAL A 341 -16.49 -10.05 -2.70
C VAL A 341 -17.16 -11.37 -2.38
N ASP A 342 -16.43 -12.47 -2.51
CA ASP A 342 -16.81 -13.79 -2.04
C ASP A 342 -16.37 -13.95 -0.57
N PHE A 343 -17.34 -14.08 0.33
CA PHE A 343 -17.12 -14.25 1.77
C PHE A 343 -17.11 -15.71 2.22
N SER A 344 -17.23 -16.68 1.32
CA SER A 344 -17.32 -18.12 1.64
C SER A 344 -16.15 -18.70 2.45
N LEU A 345 -15.02 -17.96 2.48
CA LEU A 345 -13.87 -18.29 3.33
C LEU A 345 -14.12 -18.05 4.83
N LEU A 346 -15.13 -17.24 5.19
CA LEU A 346 -15.50 -16.98 6.57
C LEU A 346 -16.52 -18.03 7.04
N LYS A 347 -16.22 -18.73 8.12
CA LYS A 347 -17.18 -19.66 8.73
C LYS A 347 -18.29 -18.95 9.50
N ASN A 348 -17.97 -17.84 10.15
CA ASN A 348 -18.88 -16.96 10.86
C ASN A 348 -18.26 -15.59 11.04
N VAL A 349 -19.09 -14.59 11.33
CA VAL A 349 -18.66 -13.25 11.73
C VAL A 349 -19.26 -12.93 13.10
N THR A 350 -18.41 -12.81 14.11
CA THR A 350 -18.82 -12.59 15.50
C THR A 350 -19.43 -11.21 15.73
N MET A 351 -18.86 -10.18 15.07
CA MET A 351 -19.29 -8.79 15.23
C MET A 351 -19.25 -8.05 13.92
N ILE A 352 -20.27 -7.26 13.63
CA ILE A 352 -20.30 -6.32 12.50
C ILE A 352 -20.51 -4.91 13.05
N SER A 353 -19.73 -3.93 12.55
CA SER A 353 -19.79 -2.55 13.03
C SER A 353 -19.54 -1.50 11.95
N GLY A 354 -19.68 -0.23 12.34
CA GLY A 354 -19.50 0.94 11.47
C GLY A 354 -20.81 1.42 10.84
N ALA A 355 -20.71 2.51 10.10
CA ALA A 355 -21.88 3.16 9.48
C ALA A 355 -22.61 2.24 8.49
N ARG A 356 -21.90 1.30 7.86
CA ARG A 356 -22.43 0.35 6.87
C ARG A 356 -22.55 -1.08 7.40
N ALA A 357 -22.71 -1.21 8.71
CA ALA A 357 -22.84 -2.52 9.37
C ALA A 357 -24.01 -3.36 8.82
N TYR A 358 -25.15 -2.74 8.56
CA TYR A 358 -26.32 -3.46 8.04
C TYR A 358 -26.19 -3.84 6.57
N ASP A 359 -25.53 -3.01 5.74
CA ASP A 359 -25.23 -3.37 4.34
C ASP A 359 -24.31 -4.61 4.29
N MET A 360 -23.29 -4.64 5.15
CA MET A 360 -22.38 -5.77 5.27
C MET A 360 -23.10 -7.02 5.80
N ALA A 361 -23.95 -6.86 6.80
CA ALA A 361 -24.74 -7.98 7.34
C ALA A 361 -25.64 -8.59 6.28
N LEU A 362 -26.34 -7.75 5.50
CA LEU A 362 -27.17 -8.22 4.39
C LEU A 362 -26.33 -9.00 3.36
N ARG A 363 -25.16 -8.48 3.00
CA ARG A 363 -24.27 -9.14 2.05
C ARG A 363 -23.82 -10.53 2.56
N LEU A 364 -23.45 -10.63 3.83
CA LEU A 364 -23.04 -11.91 4.44
C LEU A 364 -24.19 -12.92 4.51
N GLN A 365 -25.42 -12.47 4.75
CA GLN A 365 -26.60 -13.34 4.72
C GLN A 365 -26.84 -13.96 3.33
N TYR A 366 -26.50 -13.25 2.24
CA TYR A 366 -26.60 -13.83 0.89
C TYR A 366 -25.57 -14.94 0.62
N ASP A 367 -24.49 -14.98 1.37
CA ASP A 367 -23.51 -16.08 1.33
C ASP A 367 -23.74 -17.12 2.44
N ASP A 368 -24.90 -17.07 3.11
CA ASP A 368 -25.27 -17.97 4.25
C ASP A 368 -24.24 -17.95 5.40
N ILE A 369 -23.52 -16.84 5.59
CA ILE A 369 -22.54 -16.70 6.66
C ILE A 369 -23.24 -16.38 7.99
N PRO A 370 -23.08 -17.19 9.05
CA PRO A 370 -23.64 -16.90 10.36
C PRO A 370 -23.10 -15.60 10.95
N ILE A 371 -24.01 -14.76 11.42
CA ILE A 371 -23.70 -13.43 12.00
C ILE A 371 -24.05 -13.45 13.49
N GLY A 372 -23.12 -13.02 14.33
CA GLY A 372 -23.35 -12.86 15.77
C GLY A 372 -24.06 -11.55 16.07
N LYS A 373 -23.33 -10.52 16.44
CA LYS A 373 -23.88 -9.21 16.87
C LYS A 373 -23.64 -8.12 15.84
N ILE A 374 -24.58 -7.20 15.70
CA ILE A 374 -24.46 -5.97 14.90
C ILE A 374 -24.58 -4.77 15.82
N ASP A 375 -23.60 -3.90 15.84
CA ASP A 375 -23.64 -2.60 16.53
C ASP A 375 -22.92 -1.54 15.70
N THR A 376 -23.63 -0.51 15.25
CA THR A 376 -23.05 0.56 14.40
C THR A 376 -22.05 1.44 15.14
N ASN A 377 -22.05 1.42 16.47
CA ASN A 377 -21.10 2.17 17.28
C ASN A 377 -19.81 1.37 17.43
N ILE A 378 -18.75 1.79 16.74
CA ILE A 378 -17.46 1.08 16.71
C ILE A 378 -16.85 0.93 18.10
N SER A 379 -16.94 1.96 18.98
CA SER A 379 -16.35 1.89 20.31
C SER A 379 -17.00 0.80 21.16
N LYS A 380 -18.34 0.77 21.18
CA LYS A 380 -19.11 -0.24 21.92
C LYS A 380 -18.94 -1.63 21.31
N ALA A 381 -19.00 -1.74 19.97
CA ALA A 381 -18.77 -3.01 19.28
C ALA A 381 -17.39 -3.59 19.55
N LEU A 382 -16.35 -2.76 19.53
CA LEU A 382 -14.98 -3.18 19.83
C LEU A 382 -14.86 -3.64 21.29
N GLU A 383 -15.42 -2.90 22.24
CA GLU A 383 -15.40 -3.26 23.65
C GLU A 383 -16.09 -4.61 23.90
N ASP A 384 -17.28 -4.81 23.34
CA ASP A 384 -18.00 -6.08 23.41
C ASP A 384 -17.18 -7.23 22.75
N PHE A 385 -16.57 -6.96 21.59
CA PHE A 385 -15.82 -7.95 20.84
C PHE A 385 -14.54 -8.39 21.56
N ILE A 386 -13.78 -7.48 22.16
CA ILE A 386 -12.55 -7.81 22.90
C ILE A 386 -12.85 -8.52 24.23
N ASN A 387 -13.99 -8.20 24.87
CA ASN A 387 -14.40 -8.80 26.15
C ASN A 387 -15.06 -10.17 25.96
N THR A 388 -15.54 -10.48 24.76
CA THR A 388 -16.05 -11.83 24.44
C THR A 388 -14.87 -12.75 24.18
N ASN A 389 -14.68 -13.78 25.00
CA ASN A 389 -13.56 -14.72 24.96
C ASN A 389 -12.21 -13.95 24.85
N PRO A 390 -11.75 -13.25 25.91
CA PRO A 390 -10.61 -12.32 25.84
C PRO A 390 -9.31 -12.99 25.41
N ASP A 391 -9.13 -14.29 25.68
CA ASP A 391 -7.92 -15.05 25.34
C ASP A 391 -7.93 -15.62 23.91
N GLU A 392 -9.05 -15.50 23.20
CA GLU A 392 -9.19 -16.00 21.83
C GLU A 392 -8.50 -15.04 20.83
N PRO A 393 -7.70 -15.56 19.87
CA PRO A 393 -7.18 -14.75 18.78
C PRO A 393 -8.30 -14.06 18.01
N LYS A 394 -8.08 -12.81 17.61
CA LYS A 394 -9.08 -11.98 16.94
C LYS A 394 -8.56 -11.44 15.63
N GLN A 395 -9.45 -11.30 14.64
CA GLN A 395 -9.17 -10.63 13.37
C GLN A 395 -10.25 -9.59 13.07
N ILE A 396 -9.82 -8.42 12.62
CA ILE A 396 -10.72 -7.29 12.33
C ILE A 396 -10.47 -6.82 10.90
N PHE A 397 -11.42 -7.08 10.01
CA PHE A 397 -11.42 -6.50 8.67
C PHE A 397 -12.12 -5.13 8.73
N CYS A 398 -11.43 -4.07 8.34
CA CYS A 398 -11.98 -2.73 8.54
C CYS A 398 -11.65 -1.77 7.39
N SER A 399 -12.58 -0.86 7.11
CA SER A 399 -12.33 0.27 6.22
C SER A 399 -11.37 1.28 6.89
N TYR A 400 -10.81 2.22 6.13
CA TYR A 400 -9.75 3.11 6.60
C TYR A 400 -10.14 3.93 7.84
N THR A 401 -11.31 4.56 7.83
CA THR A 401 -11.73 5.39 8.98
C THR A 401 -12.18 4.54 10.17
N ALA A 402 -12.73 3.35 9.93
CA ALA A 402 -13.03 2.38 10.98
C ALA A 402 -11.72 1.87 11.63
N MET A 403 -10.71 1.53 10.82
CA MET A 403 -9.39 1.12 11.30
C MET A 403 -8.74 2.19 12.18
N THR A 404 -8.74 3.44 11.73
CA THR A 404 -8.18 4.57 12.49
C THR A 404 -8.88 4.73 13.85
N ALA A 405 -10.22 4.59 13.87
CA ALA A 405 -10.99 4.64 15.10
C ALA A 405 -10.65 3.47 16.04
N ILE A 406 -10.61 2.25 15.51
CA ILE A 406 -10.28 1.03 16.28
C ILE A 406 -8.87 1.12 16.86
N ARG A 407 -7.87 1.53 16.06
CA ARG A 407 -6.50 1.70 16.56
C ARG A 407 -6.39 2.70 17.71
N ARG A 408 -7.08 3.84 17.57
CA ARG A 408 -7.11 4.83 18.65
C ARG A 408 -7.69 4.24 19.93
N LEU A 409 -8.77 3.48 19.85
CA LEU A 409 -9.38 2.82 21.00
C LEU A 409 -8.48 1.73 21.60
N LEU A 410 -7.72 1.01 20.76
CA LEU A 410 -6.75 0.02 21.22
C LEU A 410 -5.53 0.68 21.85
N SER A 411 -5.05 1.82 21.34
CA SER A 411 -3.92 2.55 21.93
C SER A 411 -4.20 3.12 23.34
N GLU A 412 -5.48 3.25 23.71
CA GLU A 412 -5.87 3.59 25.09
C GLU A 412 -5.74 2.39 26.04
N LYS A 413 -5.54 1.16 25.52
CA LYS A 413 -5.54 -0.09 26.30
C LYS A 413 -4.21 -0.85 26.23
N THR A 414 -3.43 -0.67 25.19
CA THR A 414 -2.13 -1.34 24.98
C THR A 414 -1.23 -0.53 24.07
N ASP A 415 0.06 -0.86 24.03
CA ASP A 415 1.00 -0.24 23.11
C ASP A 415 0.64 -0.56 21.66
N VAL A 416 0.43 0.49 20.87
CA VAL A 416 0.18 0.44 19.43
C VAL A 416 1.21 1.32 18.75
N GLU A 417 1.91 0.80 17.76
CA GLU A 417 2.93 1.54 17.02
C GLU A 417 2.37 2.88 16.51
N GLU A 418 3.06 3.99 16.80
CA GLU A 418 2.62 5.30 16.31
C GLU A 418 2.66 5.35 14.78
N ILE A 419 1.65 5.96 14.19
CA ILE A 419 1.64 6.25 12.74
C ILE A 419 2.62 7.39 12.50
N SER A 420 3.83 7.04 12.10
CA SER A 420 4.88 8.01 11.76
C SER A 420 4.61 8.68 10.41
#